data_ed9a3de3b788d94fbd29827cc692b3be
#
_entry.id   ed9a3de3b788d94fbd29827cc692b3be
#
_cell.length_a   1.000
_cell.length_b   1.000
_cell.length_c   1.000
_cell.angle_alpha   90.00
_cell.angle_beta   90.00
_cell.angle_gamma   90.00
#
_symmetry.space_group_name_H-M   'P 1'
#
loop_
_entity.id
_entity.type
_entity.pdbx_description
1 polymer ?
#
loop_
_entity_poly.entity_id
_entity_poly.type
_entity_poly.pdbx_seq_one_letter_code
_entity_poly.pdbx_strand_id
1 'polypeptide(L)'
;VRAGYQFVKTMGDETQGASTITQQLLKNTIFTSWTSEGDNMIKKIKRKFQEQFLAIELTKTLSKDEVLVRYMNTINLGQNTLGVEAAAQRYFGKSCSELTLSECAVIAAITQNPSRYNPISHPDQNAKRRKTCLENMLRLEFISKEEYDEALADNVYDRIESHNIDYLQNS
;
A
#
# COMPACT_ATOMS: atom_id res chain seq x y z
N VAL A 1 -21.96 -2.03 5.11
CA VAL A 1 -23.06 -2.07 4.14
C VAL A 1 -22.61 -1.59 2.76
N ARG A 2 -21.89 -0.44 2.63
CA ARG A 2 -21.44 0.09 1.33
C ARG A 2 -20.43 -0.81 0.59
N ALA A 3 -19.52 -1.46 1.32
CA ALA A 3 -18.52 -2.38 0.75
C ALA A 3 -19.15 -3.68 0.22
N GLY A 4 -20.16 -4.21 0.90
CA GLY A 4 -20.90 -5.40 0.45
C GLY A 4 -21.75 -5.13 -0.81
N TYR A 5 -22.38 -3.95 -0.87
CA TYR A 5 -23.16 -3.55 -2.05
C TYR A 5 -22.26 -3.33 -3.28
N GLN A 6 -21.09 -2.71 -3.12
CA GLN A 6 -20.12 -2.55 -4.21
C GLN A 6 -19.55 -3.88 -4.67
N PHE A 7 -19.26 -4.80 -3.75
CA PHE A 7 -18.77 -6.14 -4.10
C PHE A 7 -19.75 -6.90 -5.00
N VAL A 8 -21.05 -6.85 -4.71
CA VAL A 8 -22.08 -7.50 -5.54
C VAL A 8 -22.23 -6.82 -6.90
N LYS A 9 -22.11 -5.50 -6.97
CA LYS A 9 -22.28 -4.73 -8.22
C LYS A 9 -21.10 -4.84 -9.18
N THR A 10 -19.89 -5.16 -8.69
CA THR A 10 -18.64 -5.22 -9.48
C THR A 10 -18.13 -6.63 -9.74
N MET A 11 -18.97 -7.66 -9.57
CA MET A 11 -18.62 -9.05 -9.89
C MET A 11 -18.43 -9.27 -11.42
N GLY A 12 -17.52 -8.56 -12.02
CA GLY A 12 -17.23 -8.72 -13.45
C GLY A 12 -16.28 -7.69 -14.05
N ASP A 13 -16.03 -6.59 -13.35
CA ASP A 13 -15.13 -5.55 -13.84
C ASP A 13 -14.02 -5.27 -12.82
N GLU A 14 -12.91 -4.67 -13.26
CA GLU A 14 -11.73 -4.37 -12.42
C GLU A 14 -12.13 -3.76 -11.08
N THR A 15 -12.13 -4.57 -10.04
CA THR A 15 -12.61 -4.21 -8.71
C THR A 15 -11.68 -3.17 -8.07
N GLN A 16 -12.14 -1.94 -7.97
CA GLN A 16 -11.55 -1.00 -7.01
C GLN A 16 -11.61 -1.64 -5.62
N GLY A 17 -10.45 -1.81 -4.98
CA GLY A 17 -10.33 -2.52 -3.71
C GLY A 17 -11.19 -1.87 -2.61
N ALA A 18 -12.33 -2.48 -2.30
CA ALA A 18 -13.24 -2.07 -1.24
C ALA A 18 -12.86 -2.67 0.14
N SER A 19 -11.73 -3.37 0.24
CA SER A 19 -11.26 -3.98 1.47
C SER A 19 -10.64 -2.96 2.42
N THR A 20 -10.95 -3.05 3.70
CA THR A 20 -10.33 -2.21 4.74
C THR A 20 -8.88 -2.63 4.99
N ILE A 21 -8.09 -1.76 5.65
CA ILE A 21 -6.71 -2.07 6.09
C ILE A 21 -6.71 -3.32 6.98
N THR A 22 -7.67 -3.46 7.90
CA THR A 22 -7.81 -4.64 8.76
C THR A 22 -8.01 -5.93 7.96
N GLN A 23 -8.84 -5.90 6.91
CA GLN A 23 -9.03 -7.06 6.03
C GLN A 23 -7.77 -7.37 5.22
N GLN A 24 -7.04 -6.35 4.77
CA GLN A 24 -5.77 -6.53 4.07
C GLN A 24 -4.69 -7.10 5.00
N LEU A 25 -4.63 -6.66 6.26
CA LEU A 25 -3.74 -7.22 7.26
C LEU A 25 -4.00 -8.72 7.45
N LEU A 26 -5.26 -9.12 7.64
CA LEU A 26 -5.63 -10.54 7.76
C LEU A 26 -5.25 -11.35 6.53
N LYS A 27 -5.48 -10.80 5.34
CA LYS A 27 -5.08 -11.44 4.08
C LYS A 27 -3.56 -11.63 4.00
N ASN A 28 -2.79 -10.64 4.42
CA ASN A 28 -1.32 -10.69 4.34
C ASN A 28 -0.68 -11.59 5.40
N THR A 29 -1.37 -11.86 6.53
CA THR A 29 -0.79 -12.60 7.67
C THR A 29 -1.37 -14.00 7.83
N ILE A 30 -2.70 -14.16 7.74
CA ILE A 30 -3.38 -15.41 8.06
C ILE A 30 -3.74 -16.18 6.79
N PHE A 31 -4.10 -15.48 5.73
CA PHE A 31 -4.66 -16.07 4.51
C PHE A 31 -3.69 -16.10 3.33
N THR A 32 -2.40 -16.11 3.59
CA THR A 32 -1.34 -16.09 2.56
C THR A 32 -1.42 -17.25 1.57
N SER A 33 -1.89 -18.44 2.01
CA SER A 33 -2.04 -19.65 1.19
C SER A 33 -3.40 -19.77 0.48
N TRP A 34 -4.32 -18.84 0.66
CA TRP A 34 -5.70 -18.95 0.19
C TRP A 34 -5.94 -18.38 -1.22
N THR A 35 -4.90 -17.96 -1.91
CA THR A 35 -4.97 -17.50 -3.31
C THR A 35 -4.59 -18.63 -4.28
N SER A 36 -5.16 -19.84 -4.12
CA SER A 36 -4.95 -20.90 -5.10
C SER A 36 -5.76 -20.61 -6.37
N GLU A 37 -5.08 -20.64 -7.51
CA GLU A 37 -5.72 -20.71 -8.83
C GLU A 37 -6.65 -21.92 -8.87
N GLY A 38 -7.94 -21.70 -9.18
CA GLY A 38 -8.93 -22.78 -9.27
C GLY A 38 -10.05 -22.74 -8.23
N ASP A 39 -10.08 -21.78 -7.30
CA ASP A 39 -11.18 -21.63 -6.37
C ASP A 39 -12.48 -21.27 -7.10
N ASN A 40 -13.53 -22.07 -6.88
CA ASN A 40 -14.86 -21.75 -7.39
C ASN A 40 -15.44 -20.51 -6.67
N MET A 41 -16.45 -19.90 -7.27
CA MET A 41 -17.07 -18.66 -6.77
C MET A 41 -17.56 -18.79 -5.32
N ILE A 42 -18.10 -19.94 -4.94
CA ILE A 42 -18.64 -20.22 -3.59
C ILE A 42 -17.52 -20.14 -2.54
N LYS A 43 -16.35 -20.71 -2.82
CA LYS A 43 -15.18 -20.65 -1.92
C LYS A 43 -14.68 -19.22 -1.77
N LYS A 44 -14.63 -18.43 -2.87
CA LYS A 44 -14.24 -17.01 -2.83
C LYS A 44 -15.21 -16.19 -1.97
N ILE A 45 -16.52 -16.42 -2.09
CA ILE A 45 -17.54 -15.74 -1.29
C ILE A 45 -17.40 -16.14 0.20
N LYS A 46 -17.31 -17.43 0.51
CA LYS A 46 -17.13 -17.92 1.89
C LYS A 46 -15.91 -17.30 2.55
N ARG A 47 -14.77 -17.28 1.85
CA ARG A 47 -13.54 -16.64 2.32
C ARG A 47 -13.76 -15.15 2.61
N LYS A 48 -14.46 -14.44 1.74
CA LYS A 48 -14.71 -13.00 1.94
C LYS A 48 -15.58 -12.72 3.17
N PHE A 49 -16.53 -13.59 3.47
CA PHE A 49 -17.30 -13.51 4.74
C PHE A 49 -16.41 -13.78 5.96
N GLN A 50 -15.53 -14.77 5.89
CA GLN A 50 -14.58 -15.06 6.97
C GLN A 50 -13.62 -13.89 7.22
N GLU A 51 -13.06 -13.28 6.16
CA GLU A 51 -12.23 -12.07 6.27
C GLU A 51 -12.99 -10.93 6.96
N GLN A 52 -14.25 -10.70 6.61
CA GLN A 52 -15.06 -9.64 7.22
C GLN A 52 -15.36 -9.91 8.69
N PHE A 53 -15.74 -11.13 9.03
CA PHE A 53 -16.01 -11.52 10.40
C PHE A 53 -14.77 -11.38 11.28
N LEU A 54 -13.64 -11.93 10.85
CA LEU A 54 -12.37 -11.82 11.58
C LEU A 54 -11.88 -10.38 11.69
N ALA A 55 -12.10 -9.55 10.67
CA ALA A 55 -11.74 -8.13 10.74
C ALA A 55 -12.55 -7.40 11.83
N ILE A 56 -13.84 -7.71 11.98
CA ILE A 56 -14.67 -7.16 13.05
C ILE A 56 -14.16 -7.63 14.43
N GLU A 57 -13.86 -8.89 14.60
CA GLU A 57 -13.30 -9.42 15.86
C GLU A 57 -11.94 -8.78 16.18
N LEU A 58 -11.08 -8.63 15.19
CA LEU A 58 -9.77 -8.01 15.36
C LEU A 58 -9.87 -6.55 15.82
N THR A 59 -10.86 -5.79 15.31
CA THR A 59 -11.08 -4.39 15.72
C THR A 59 -11.63 -4.24 17.15
N LYS A 60 -12.09 -5.31 17.78
CA LYS A 60 -12.47 -5.31 19.20
C LYS A 60 -11.25 -5.49 20.12
N THR A 61 -10.19 -6.09 19.62
CA THR A 61 -8.99 -6.46 20.41
C THR A 61 -7.80 -5.55 20.15
N LEU A 62 -7.68 -5.00 18.95
CA LEU A 62 -6.61 -4.09 18.56
C LEU A 62 -7.13 -2.68 18.30
N SER A 63 -6.39 -1.68 18.73
CA SER A 63 -6.60 -0.28 18.35
C SER A 63 -6.33 -0.08 16.86
N LYS A 64 -6.81 1.06 16.32
CA LYS A 64 -6.53 1.43 14.92
C LYS A 64 -5.04 1.59 14.65
N ASP A 65 -4.30 2.13 15.60
CA ASP A 65 -2.85 2.36 15.49
C ASP A 65 -2.10 1.03 15.46
N GLU A 66 -2.47 0.07 16.33
CA GLU A 66 -1.87 -1.28 16.31
C GLU A 66 -2.15 -2.01 14.99
N VAL A 67 -3.37 -1.90 14.44
CA VAL A 67 -3.70 -2.45 13.12
C VAL A 67 -2.85 -1.81 12.03
N LEU A 68 -2.69 -0.48 12.07
CA LEU A 68 -1.90 0.26 11.08
C LEU A 68 -0.42 -0.11 11.16
N VAL A 69 0.17 -0.17 12.35
CA VAL A 69 1.57 -0.58 12.55
C VAL A 69 1.81 -1.99 12.02
N ARG A 70 0.93 -2.95 12.36
CA ARG A 70 1.03 -4.32 11.85
C ARG A 70 0.88 -4.39 10.33
N TYR A 71 -0.04 -3.61 9.76
CA TYR A 71 -0.21 -3.50 8.31
C TYR A 71 1.04 -2.97 7.63
N MET A 72 1.61 -1.86 8.13
CA MET A 72 2.82 -1.27 7.58
C MET A 72 4.04 -2.20 7.65
N ASN A 73 4.07 -3.14 8.60
CA ASN A 73 5.13 -4.14 8.70
C ASN A 73 4.94 -5.37 7.81
N THR A 74 3.77 -5.56 7.21
CA THR A 74 3.43 -6.80 6.48
C THR A 74 3.03 -6.58 5.02
N ILE A 75 2.78 -5.33 4.63
CA ILE A 75 2.34 -5.04 3.27
C ILE A 75 3.45 -5.28 2.24
N ASN A 76 3.09 -5.92 1.12
CA ASN A 76 3.99 -6.05 -0.03
C ASN A 76 4.08 -4.70 -0.76
N LEU A 77 5.29 -4.19 -0.91
CA LEU A 77 5.60 -2.91 -1.55
C LEU A 77 6.47 -3.08 -2.82
N GLY A 78 6.45 -4.27 -3.42
CA GLY A 78 7.22 -4.57 -4.64
C GLY A 78 8.68 -4.89 -4.34
N GLN A 79 9.46 -5.23 -5.38
CA GLN A 79 10.90 -5.55 -5.26
C GLN A 79 11.24 -6.54 -4.12
N ASN A 80 10.35 -7.51 -3.85
CA ASN A 80 10.45 -8.46 -2.74
C ASN A 80 10.46 -7.81 -1.33
N THR A 81 10.01 -6.56 -1.20
CA THR A 81 9.96 -5.88 0.09
C THR A 81 8.64 -6.15 0.80
N LEU A 82 8.71 -6.58 2.06
CA LEU A 82 7.58 -6.69 2.97
C LEU A 82 7.74 -5.68 4.09
N GLY A 83 6.79 -4.75 4.16
CA GLY A 83 6.77 -3.67 5.13
C GLY A 83 7.53 -2.43 4.70
N VAL A 84 7.19 -1.32 5.38
CA VAL A 84 7.65 0.03 5.05
C VAL A 84 9.15 0.19 5.28
N GLU A 85 9.72 -0.41 6.33
CA GLU A 85 11.16 -0.35 6.60
C GLU A 85 11.97 -0.99 5.46
N ALA A 86 11.58 -2.19 5.03
CA ALA A 86 12.25 -2.86 3.91
C ALA A 86 12.14 -2.06 2.61
N ALA A 87 10.99 -1.42 2.38
CA ALA A 87 10.77 -0.57 1.23
C ALA A 87 11.62 0.72 1.30
N ALA A 88 11.74 1.35 2.48
CA ALA A 88 12.59 2.52 2.69
C ALA A 88 14.06 2.20 2.38
N GLN A 89 14.56 1.09 2.88
CA GLN A 89 15.92 0.61 2.57
C GLN A 89 16.08 0.31 1.08
N ARG A 90 15.13 -0.40 0.47
CA ARG A 90 15.24 -0.80 -0.95
C ARG A 90 15.17 0.37 -1.92
N TYR A 91 14.31 1.36 -1.67
CA TYR A 91 14.09 2.47 -2.59
C TYR A 91 14.96 3.68 -2.31
N PHE A 92 15.37 3.90 -1.04
CA PHE A 92 16.04 5.12 -0.61
C PHE A 92 17.35 4.88 0.18
N GLY A 93 17.66 3.65 0.58
CA GLY A 93 18.86 3.30 1.32
C GLY A 93 18.90 3.84 2.75
N LYS A 94 17.74 4.11 3.37
CA LYS A 94 17.66 4.69 4.71
C LYS A 94 16.47 4.13 5.52
N SER A 95 16.47 4.38 6.83
CA SER A 95 15.37 3.97 7.69
C SER A 95 14.08 4.71 7.36
N CYS A 96 12.94 4.06 7.58
CA CYS A 96 11.64 4.70 7.38
C CYS A 96 11.42 5.94 8.25
N SER A 97 12.10 6.05 9.40
CA SER A 97 12.08 7.24 10.26
C SER A 97 12.79 8.47 9.68
N GLU A 98 13.61 8.28 8.65
CA GLU A 98 14.39 9.32 7.96
C GLU A 98 13.76 9.76 6.65
N LEU A 99 12.61 9.15 6.28
CA LEU A 99 11.93 9.48 5.03
C LEU A 99 11.33 10.89 5.08
N THR A 100 11.52 11.62 3.98
CA THR A 100 10.80 12.88 3.76
C THR A 100 9.32 12.64 3.43
N LEU A 101 8.49 13.67 3.49
CA LEU A 101 7.08 13.60 3.09
C LEU A 101 6.93 13.08 1.65
N SER A 102 7.78 13.55 0.75
CA SER A 102 7.79 13.13 -0.66
C SER A 102 8.05 11.62 -0.79
N GLU A 103 9.04 11.10 -0.07
CA GLU A 103 9.41 9.67 -0.06
C GLU A 103 8.33 8.80 0.59
N CYS A 104 7.74 9.26 1.68
CA CYS A 104 6.57 8.61 2.29
C CYS A 104 5.41 8.49 1.29
N ALA A 105 5.15 9.54 0.52
CA ALA A 105 4.09 9.54 -0.50
C ALA A 105 4.40 8.59 -1.68
N VAL A 106 5.68 8.40 -2.06
CA VAL A 106 6.09 7.38 -3.04
C VAL A 106 5.75 5.98 -2.54
N ILE A 107 6.13 5.64 -1.29
CA ILE A 107 5.83 4.33 -0.69
C ILE A 107 4.33 4.13 -0.56
N ALA A 108 3.59 5.14 -0.10
CA ALA A 108 2.13 5.07 0.01
C ALA A 108 1.46 4.81 -1.35
N ALA A 109 2.00 5.36 -2.44
CA ALA A 109 1.48 5.14 -3.79
C ALA A 109 1.56 3.68 -4.23
N ILE A 110 2.56 2.91 -3.78
CA ILE A 110 2.76 1.49 -4.14
C ILE A 110 1.64 0.61 -3.59
N THR A 111 1.07 0.96 -2.44
CA THR A 111 0.16 0.10 -1.65
C THR A 111 -1.07 -0.39 -2.42
N GLN A 112 -1.56 0.36 -3.39
CA GLN A 112 -2.74 0.01 -4.17
C GLN A 112 -2.46 -1.13 -5.16
N ASN A 113 -1.31 -1.09 -5.83
CA ASN A 113 -0.91 -2.11 -6.80
C ASN A 113 0.63 -2.07 -6.96
N PRO A 114 1.37 -2.95 -6.24
CA PRO A 114 2.83 -2.93 -6.21
C PRO A 114 3.50 -3.11 -7.58
N SER A 115 2.89 -3.85 -8.49
CA SER A 115 3.43 -4.02 -9.83
C SER A 115 3.24 -2.78 -10.70
N ARG A 116 2.05 -2.17 -10.64
CA ARG A 116 1.70 -1.01 -11.48
C ARG A 116 2.36 0.29 -11.01
N TYR A 117 2.49 0.46 -9.68
CA TYR A 117 3.02 1.68 -9.07
C TYR A 117 4.43 1.50 -8.50
N ASN A 118 5.20 0.57 -9.05
CA ASN A 118 6.59 0.39 -8.69
C ASN A 118 7.40 1.63 -9.12
N PRO A 119 8.09 2.34 -8.21
CA PRO A 119 8.78 3.58 -8.55
C PRO A 119 10.04 3.39 -9.41
N ILE A 120 10.61 2.17 -9.47
CA ILE A 120 11.76 1.86 -10.31
C ILE A 120 11.32 1.54 -11.74
N SER A 121 10.34 0.63 -11.90
CA SER A 121 9.92 0.17 -13.24
C SER A 121 8.83 1.05 -13.88
N HIS A 122 8.07 1.78 -13.07
CA HIS A 122 6.94 2.62 -13.53
C HIS A 122 6.92 3.98 -12.79
N PRO A 123 8.00 4.79 -12.85
CA PRO A 123 8.11 6.04 -12.11
C PRO A 123 6.96 7.02 -12.41
N ASP A 124 6.55 7.14 -13.68
CA ASP A 124 5.45 8.03 -14.09
C ASP A 124 4.11 7.64 -13.47
N GLN A 125 3.83 6.35 -13.35
CA GLN A 125 2.58 5.87 -12.76
C GLN A 125 2.59 6.09 -11.25
N ASN A 126 3.75 5.84 -10.61
CA ASN A 126 3.93 6.13 -9.20
C ASN A 126 3.80 7.64 -8.95
N ALA A 127 4.41 8.52 -9.76
CA ALA A 127 4.34 9.97 -9.63
C ALA A 127 2.90 10.49 -9.67
N LYS A 128 2.08 10.00 -10.59
CA LYS A 128 0.65 10.34 -10.65
C LYS A 128 -0.07 9.93 -9.37
N ARG A 129 0.21 8.75 -8.86
CA ARG A 129 -0.41 8.24 -7.64
C ARG A 129 0.11 8.96 -6.39
N ARG A 130 1.43 9.25 -6.33
CA ARG A 130 2.04 10.09 -5.28
C ARG A 130 1.35 11.43 -5.17
N LYS A 131 1.15 12.12 -6.30
CA LYS A 131 0.41 13.38 -6.34
C LYS A 131 -0.98 13.23 -5.73
N THR A 132 -1.73 12.18 -6.08
CA THR A 132 -3.06 11.92 -5.49
C THR A 132 -2.99 11.69 -3.98
N CYS A 133 -1.94 11.03 -3.47
CA CYS A 133 -1.74 10.85 -2.03
C CYS A 133 -1.54 12.21 -1.34
N LEU A 134 -0.63 13.05 -1.87
CA LEU A 134 -0.36 14.39 -1.34
C LEU A 134 -1.59 15.31 -1.41
N GLU A 135 -2.35 15.29 -2.52
CA GLU A 135 -3.60 16.03 -2.65
C GLU A 135 -4.65 15.63 -1.60
N ASN A 136 -4.75 14.33 -1.30
CA ASN A 136 -5.64 13.86 -0.25
C ASN A 136 -5.17 14.28 1.15
N MET A 137 -3.87 14.26 1.43
CA MET A 137 -3.32 14.73 2.69
C MET A 137 -3.57 16.22 2.89
N LEU A 138 -3.36 17.04 1.86
CA LEU A 138 -3.68 18.46 1.89
C LEU A 138 -5.18 18.71 2.10
N ARG A 139 -6.04 18.03 1.36
CA ARG A 139 -7.50 18.15 1.47
C ARG A 139 -8.03 17.74 2.85
N LEU A 140 -7.35 16.82 3.52
CA LEU A 140 -7.70 16.35 4.87
C LEU A 140 -6.93 17.09 5.97
N GLU A 141 -6.21 18.16 5.63
CA GLU A 141 -5.48 19.02 6.55
C GLU A 141 -4.38 18.29 7.36
N PHE A 142 -3.84 17.18 6.82
CA PHE A 142 -2.69 16.49 7.41
C PHE A 142 -1.36 17.16 7.09
N ILE A 143 -1.33 17.95 6.01
CA ILE A 143 -0.17 18.74 5.60
C ILE A 143 -0.63 20.13 5.19
N SER A 144 0.27 21.12 5.29
CA SER A 144 0.04 22.48 4.83
C SER A 144 0.19 22.58 3.30
N LYS A 145 -0.20 23.72 2.75
CA LYS A 145 -0.02 24.00 1.31
C LYS A 145 1.47 24.08 0.95
N GLU A 146 2.28 24.65 1.82
CA GLU A 146 3.73 24.77 1.67
C GLU A 146 4.38 23.39 1.63
N GLU A 147 4.06 22.51 2.59
CA GLU A 147 4.57 21.13 2.62
C GLU A 147 4.15 20.32 1.39
N TYR A 148 2.93 20.54 0.90
CA TYR A 148 2.46 19.92 -0.35
C TYR A 148 3.29 20.37 -1.54
N ASP A 149 3.50 21.70 -1.70
CA ASP A 149 4.24 22.25 -2.84
C ASP A 149 5.71 21.82 -2.82
N GLU A 150 6.35 21.82 -1.66
CA GLU A 150 7.72 21.33 -1.47
C GLU A 150 7.81 19.85 -1.83
N ALA A 151 6.90 19.02 -1.28
CA ALA A 151 6.91 17.58 -1.57
C ALA A 151 6.63 17.29 -3.05
N LEU A 152 5.81 18.08 -3.73
CA LEU A 152 5.50 17.89 -5.15
C LEU A 152 6.66 18.29 -6.05
N ALA A 153 7.40 19.36 -5.70
CA ALA A 153 8.56 19.86 -6.44
C ALA A 153 9.82 18.99 -6.26
N ASP A 154 9.83 18.09 -5.27
CA ASP A 154 10.99 17.26 -4.95
C ASP A 154 11.30 16.23 -6.06
N ASN A 155 12.57 16.19 -6.51
CA ASN A 155 13.10 15.25 -7.52
C ASN A 155 13.36 13.86 -6.91
N VAL A 156 12.37 13.29 -6.25
CA VAL A 156 12.48 12.01 -5.52
C VAL A 156 12.86 10.84 -6.42
N TYR A 157 12.45 10.86 -7.69
CA TYR A 157 12.70 9.75 -8.63
C TYR A 157 14.15 9.68 -9.10
N ASP A 158 14.85 10.81 -9.20
CA ASP A 158 16.28 10.84 -9.51
C ASP A 158 17.10 10.16 -8.39
N ARG A 159 16.69 10.35 -7.13
CA ARG A 159 17.30 9.67 -5.98
C ARG A 159 17.04 8.16 -5.99
N ILE A 160 15.84 7.74 -6.36
CA ILE A 160 15.50 6.31 -6.49
C ILE A 160 16.31 5.66 -7.59
N GLU A 161 16.47 6.32 -8.74
CA GLU A 161 17.26 5.81 -9.86
C GLU A 161 18.74 5.67 -9.47
N SER A 162 19.32 6.71 -8.88
CA SER A 162 20.72 6.69 -8.42
C SER A 162 20.95 5.58 -7.39
N HIS A 163 20.08 5.48 -6.36
CA HIS A 163 20.18 4.42 -5.36
C HIS A 163 20.00 3.02 -5.96
N ASN A 164 19.10 2.85 -6.93
CA ASN A 164 18.91 1.55 -7.58
C ASN A 164 20.13 1.12 -8.39
N ILE A 165 20.84 2.03 -9.04
CA ILE A 165 22.10 1.75 -9.75
C ILE A 165 23.15 1.26 -8.75
N ASP A 166 23.37 2.00 -7.65
CA ASP A 166 24.33 1.64 -6.61
C ASP A 166 23.98 0.28 -5.96
N TYR A 167 22.72 0.03 -5.70
CA TYR A 167 22.24 -1.25 -5.15
C TYR A 167 22.57 -2.43 -6.06
N LEU A 168 22.37 -2.29 -7.38
CA LEU A 168 22.64 -3.36 -8.37
C LEU A 168 24.13 -3.59 -8.59
N GLN A 169 24.98 -2.58 -8.35
CA GLN A 169 26.44 -2.72 -8.46
C GLN A 169 27.06 -3.41 -7.24
N ASN A 170 26.40 -3.36 -6.09
CA ASN A 170 26.93 -3.87 -4.81
C ASN A 170 26.23 -5.15 -4.32
N SER A 171 25.26 -5.69 -5.08
CA SER A 171 24.53 -6.92 -4.78
C SER A 171 24.97 -8.09 -5.65
#